data_cc72a3f580c1ada54dfab2ece8fdce48
#
_entry.id   cc72a3f580c1ada54dfab2ece8fdce48
#
_cell.length_a   1.000
_cell.length_b   1.000
_cell.length_c   1.000
_cell.angle_alpha   90.00
_cell.angle_beta   90.00
_cell.angle_gamma   90.00
#
_symmetry.space_group_name_H-M   'P 1'
#
loop_
_entity.id
_entity.type
_entity.pdbx_description
1 polymer ?
#
loop_
_entity_poly.entity_id
_entity_poly.type
_entity_poly.pdbx_seq_one_letter_code
_entity_poly.pdbx_strand_id
1 'polypeptide(L)'
;MDLLAAARTGFAAIDADASLKEKGLANLTTWLTHPDFAAYRPQIEWLIANAKWSVLLDSFYQIMPFGTGGRRGAVGIGPNRMNLWTLGASVQGHCDYLKQRFPGVSPLQVVLAFDVRQFEDKRKVYN
;
A
#
# COMPACT_ATOMS: atom_id res chain seq x y z
N MET A 1 -17.01 8.47 -13.95
CA MET A 1 -17.01 7.00 -13.78
C MET A 1 -16.96 6.70 -12.30
N ASP A 2 -17.84 5.87 -11.80
CA ASP A 2 -17.75 5.39 -10.42
C ASP A 2 -16.67 4.31 -10.33
N LEU A 3 -15.54 4.67 -9.73
CA LEU A 3 -14.36 3.81 -9.62
C LEU A 3 -14.62 2.57 -8.77
N LEU A 4 -15.44 2.70 -7.71
CA LEU A 4 -15.74 1.57 -6.82
C LEU A 4 -16.70 0.58 -7.50
N ALA A 5 -17.69 1.07 -8.23
CA ALA A 5 -18.57 0.20 -9.02
C ALA A 5 -17.79 -0.56 -10.10
N ALA A 6 -16.88 0.12 -10.79
CA ALA A 6 -16.01 -0.52 -11.78
C ALA A 6 -15.10 -1.58 -11.14
N ALA A 7 -14.47 -1.27 -10.00
CA ALA A 7 -13.63 -2.22 -9.28
C ALA A 7 -14.42 -3.44 -8.78
N ARG A 8 -15.64 -3.24 -8.27
CA ARG A 8 -16.54 -4.32 -7.84
C ARG A 8 -16.85 -5.28 -8.99
N THR A 9 -17.20 -4.73 -10.16
CA THR A 9 -17.44 -5.53 -11.36
C THR A 9 -16.18 -6.27 -11.81
N GLY A 10 -15.03 -5.59 -11.82
CA GLY A 10 -13.76 -6.21 -12.19
C GLY A 10 -13.33 -7.33 -11.24
N PHE A 11 -13.51 -7.15 -9.94
CA PHE A 11 -13.19 -8.18 -8.94
C PHE A 11 -14.15 -9.37 -9.02
N ALA A 12 -15.40 -9.17 -9.41
CA ALA A 12 -16.36 -10.27 -9.62
C ALA A 12 -15.86 -11.25 -10.68
N ALA A 13 -15.17 -10.76 -11.71
CA ALA A 13 -14.64 -11.58 -12.80
C ALA A 13 -13.33 -12.35 -12.44
N ILE A 14 -12.71 -12.07 -11.29
CA ILE A 14 -11.50 -12.78 -10.84
C ILE A 14 -11.90 -14.05 -10.11
N ASP A 15 -11.20 -15.14 -10.37
CA ASP A 15 -11.29 -16.38 -9.58
C ASP A 15 -10.51 -16.18 -8.26
N ALA A 16 -11.21 -15.75 -7.22
CA ALA A 16 -10.68 -15.53 -5.87
C ALA A 16 -11.82 -15.60 -4.84
N ASP A 17 -11.45 -15.84 -3.59
CA ASP A 17 -12.41 -15.86 -2.48
C ASP A 17 -13.18 -14.55 -2.34
N ALA A 18 -14.47 -14.67 -2.04
CA ALA A 18 -15.35 -13.52 -1.81
C ALA A 18 -14.83 -12.60 -0.71
N SER A 19 -14.30 -13.19 0.39
CA SER A 19 -13.74 -12.42 1.50
C SER A 19 -12.53 -11.56 1.11
N LEU A 20 -11.69 -12.03 0.18
CA LEU A 20 -10.56 -11.25 -0.33
C LEU A 20 -11.04 -10.08 -1.19
N LYS A 21 -12.07 -10.30 -2.02
CA LYS A 21 -12.69 -9.26 -2.85
C LYS A 21 -13.32 -8.17 -1.98
N GLU A 22 -14.03 -8.55 -0.92
CA GLU A 22 -14.64 -7.60 0.02
C GLU A 22 -13.58 -6.76 0.75
N LYS A 23 -12.52 -7.40 1.27
CA LYS A 23 -11.40 -6.70 1.90
C LYS A 23 -10.72 -5.74 0.92
N GLY A 24 -10.51 -6.20 -0.31
CA GLY A 24 -9.94 -5.37 -1.38
C GLY A 24 -10.78 -4.13 -1.66
N LEU A 25 -12.10 -4.28 -1.76
CA LEU A 25 -13.02 -3.16 -1.95
C LEU A 25 -13.04 -2.20 -0.75
N ALA A 26 -13.03 -2.72 0.48
CA ALA A 26 -13.00 -1.90 1.69
C ALA A 26 -11.73 -1.04 1.75
N ASN A 27 -10.56 -1.63 1.54
CA ASN A 27 -9.30 -0.91 1.51
C ASN A 27 -9.24 0.09 0.34
N LEU A 28 -9.72 -0.29 -0.84
CA LEU A 28 -9.78 0.58 -2.00
C LEU A 28 -10.69 1.79 -1.74
N THR A 29 -11.83 1.58 -1.06
CA THR A 29 -12.72 2.65 -0.64
C THR A 29 -12.00 3.66 0.25
N THR A 30 -11.27 3.18 1.25
CA THR A 30 -10.46 4.04 2.14
C THR A 30 -9.45 4.86 1.33
N TRP A 31 -8.73 4.24 0.42
CA TRP A 31 -7.71 4.92 -0.39
C TRP A 31 -8.29 5.91 -1.42
N LEU A 32 -9.54 5.73 -1.83
CA LEU A 32 -10.22 6.66 -2.73
C LEU A 32 -10.90 7.83 -2.01
N THR A 33 -11.21 7.68 -0.71
CA THR A 33 -12.01 8.66 0.03
C THR A 33 -11.22 9.44 1.08
N HIS A 34 -10.19 8.84 1.68
CA HIS A 34 -9.40 9.52 2.70
C HIS A 34 -8.39 10.48 2.08
N PRO A 35 -8.27 11.72 2.59
CA PRO A 35 -7.42 12.77 2.00
C PRO A 35 -5.93 12.40 1.94
N ASP A 36 -5.43 11.62 2.89
CA ASP A 36 -4.01 11.21 2.93
C ASP A 36 -3.59 10.38 1.72
N PHE A 37 -4.54 9.76 1.03
CA PHE A 37 -4.27 8.94 -0.15
C PHE A 37 -4.56 9.65 -1.47
N ALA A 38 -4.89 10.94 -1.45
CA ALA A 38 -5.25 11.68 -2.66
C ALA A 38 -4.16 11.60 -3.75
N ALA A 39 -2.88 11.61 -3.35
CA ALA A 39 -1.74 11.50 -4.27
C ALA A 39 -1.67 10.15 -5.02
N TYR A 40 -2.31 9.10 -4.50
CA TYR A 40 -2.32 7.76 -5.11
C TYR A 40 -3.51 7.53 -6.05
N ARG A 41 -4.48 8.45 -6.03
CA ARG A 41 -5.69 8.32 -6.85
C ARG A 41 -5.41 8.16 -8.35
N PRO A 42 -4.49 8.89 -8.99
CA PRO A 42 -4.21 8.73 -10.41
C PRO A 42 -3.75 7.32 -10.78
N GLN A 43 -2.97 6.66 -9.90
CA GLN A 43 -2.52 5.29 -10.15
C GLN A 43 -3.67 4.29 -10.02
N ILE A 44 -4.59 4.50 -9.07
CA ILE A 44 -5.80 3.66 -8.94
C ILE A 44 -6.67 3.82 -10.20
N GLU A 45 -6.90 5.04 -10.64
CA GLU A 45 -7.66 5.35 -11.85
C GLU A 45 -7.05 4.68 -13.07
N TRP A 46 -5.72 4.73 -13.20
CA TRP A 46 -5.01 4.08 -14.29
C TRP A 46 -5.20 2.55 -14.29
N LEU A 47 -5.08 1.90 -13.12
CA LEU A 47 -5.29 0.45 -12.99
C LEU A 47 -6.71 0.05 -13.39
N ILE A 48 -7.71 0.83 -12.98
CA ILE A 48 -9.13 0.60 -13.30
C ILE A 48 -9.38 0.82 -14.81
N ALA A 49 -8.90 1.92 -15.35
CA ALA A 49 -9.07 2.27 -16.77
C ALA A 49 -8.43 1.24 -17.71
N ASN A 50 -7.35 0.58 -17.26
CA ASN A 50 -6.65 -0.46 -18.01
C ASN A 50 -7.08 -1.88 -17.61
N ALA A 51 -8.17 -2.05 -16.87
CA ALA A 51 -8.72 -3.34 -16.43
C ALA A 51 -7.67 -4.24 -15.73
N LYS A 52 -6.76 -3.66 -14.96
CA LYS A 52 -5.70 -4.39 -14.23
C LYS A 52 -6.25 -4.96 -12.91
N TRP A 53 -7.35 -5.71 -13.00
CA TRP A 53 -8.14 -6.15 -11.85
C TRP A 53 -7.37 -7.03 -10.88
N SER A 54 -6.60 -8.00 -11.38
CA SER A 54 -5.79 -8.89 -10.54
C SER A 54 -4.70 -8.11 -9.78
N VAL A 55 -4.05 -7.15 -10.44
CA VAL A 55 -3.06 -6.28 -9.80
C VAL A 55 -3.72 -5.40 -8.75
N LEU A 56 -4.89 -4.84 -9.06
CA LEU A 56 -5.65 -4.00 -8.14
C LEU A 56 -6.09 -4.80 -6.91
N LEU A 57 -6.69 -5.97 -7.11
CA LEU A 57 -7.10 -6.83 -6.00
C LEU A 57 -5.90 -7.22 -5.13
N ASP A 58 -4.81 -7.69 -5.73
CA ASP A 58 -3.60 -8.08 -5.01
C ASP A 58 -2.95 -6.90 -4.24
N SER A 59 -3.10 -5.69 -4.74
CA SER A 59 -2.62 -4.48 -4.06
C SER A 59 -3.44 -4.10 -2.83
N PHE A 60 -4.73 -4.50 -2.79
CA PHE A 60 -5.68 -3.98 -1.80
C PHE A 60 -6.31 -5.03 -0.89
N TYR A 61 -6.17 -6.35 -1.15
CA TYR A 61 -6.89 -7.37 -0.38
C TYR A 61 -6.44 -7.50 1.09
N GLN A 62 -5.26 -6.99 1.43
CA GLN A 62 -4.74 -7.01 2.81
C GLN A 62 -3.79 -5.85 3.07
N ILE A 63 -3.49 -5.62 4.34
CA ILE A 63 -2.32 -4.82 4.74
C ILE A 63 -1.11 -5.74 4.70
N MET A 64 -0.01 -5.29 4.07
CA MET A 64 1.22 -6.07 3.96
C MET A 64 1.67 -6.55 5.35
N PRO A 65 1.78 -7.86 5.56
CA PRO A 65 2.20 -8.41 6.84
C PRO A 65 3.67 -8.09 7.13
N PHE A 66 4.00 -8.03 8.40
CA PHE A 66 5.38 -7.97 8.85
C PHE A 66 5.93 -9.40 8.90
N GLY A 67 7.03 -9.64 8.19
CA GLY A 67 7.74 -10.92 8.23
C GLY A 67 8.70 -10.99 9.43
N THR A 68 9.49 -12.06 9.51
CA THR A 68 10.43 -12.32 10.62
C THR A 68 11.45 -11.20 10.83
N GLY A 69 11.98 -10.62 9.74
CA GLY A 69 13.00 -9.57 9.79
C GLY A 69 12.61 -8.29 9.06
N GLY A 70 11.35 -8.10 8.74
CA GLY A 70 10.87 -6.91 8.04
C GLY A 70 9.74 -7.18 7.06
N ARG A 71 9.29 -6.14 6.37
CA ARG A 71 8.32 -6.22 5.30
C ARG A 71 9.00 -6.41 3.96
N ARG A 72 8.46 -7.29 3.13
CA ARG A 72 8.92 -7.55 1.76
C ARG A 72 7.72 -7.63 0.84
N GLY A 73 7.80 -6.96 -0.30
CA GLY A 73 6.71 -6.97 -1.27
C GLY A 73 7.06 -6.19 -2.53
N ALA A 74 6.19 -6.28 -3.51
CA ALA A 74 6.31 -5.52 -4.73
C ALA A 74 6.11 -4.01 -4.47
N VAL A 75 6.80 -3.18 -5.23
CA VAL A 75 6.58 -1.74 -5.25
C VAL A 75 5.26 -1.43 -5.97
N GLY A 76 4.49 -0.50 -5.43
CA GLY A 76 3.24 -0.06 -6.03
C GLY A 76 2.29 0.57 -5.02
N ILE A 77 1.10 0.89 -5.48
CA ILE A 77 0.06 1.48 -4.64
C ILE A 77 -0.71 0.41 -3.87
N GLY A 78 -1.31 0.83 -2.78
CA GLY A 78 -2.15 -0.01 -1.94
C GLY A 78 -1.45 -0.51 -0.69
N PRO A 79 -2.23 -0.98 0.29
CA PRO A 79 -1.71 -1.39 1.59
C PRO A 79 -0.85 -2.68 1.52
N ASN A 80 -1.01 -3.49 0.47
CA ASN A 80 -0.22 -4.72 0.24
C ASN A 80 0.99 -4.50 -0.69
N ARG A 81 1.47 -3.26 -0.81
CA ARG A 81 2.62 -2.88 -1.63
C ARG A 81 3.61 -2.04 -0.83
N MET A 82 4.86 -2.05 -1.29
CA MET A 82 5.88 -1.11 -0.81
C MET A 82 5.66 0.24 -1.49
N ASN A 83 5.35 1.24 -0.70
CA ASN A 83 5.18 2.62 -1.13
C ASN A 83 5.49 3.57 0.03
N LEU A 84 5.45 4.86 -0.21
CA LEU A 84 5.78 5.87 0.79
C LEU A 84 4.89 5.76 2.03
N TRP A 85 3.59 5.47 1.85
CA TRP A 85 2.65 5.31 2.96
C TRP A 85 2.98 4.09 3.83
N THR A 86 3.12 2.92 3.23
CA THR A 86 3.39 1.66 3.96
C THR A 86 4.75 1.66 4.63
N LEU A 87 5.75 2.29 4.00
CA LEU A 87 7.06 2.50 4.59
C LEU A 87 6.97 3.49 5.76
N GLY A 88 6.31 4.63 5.56
CA GLY A 88 6.10 5.64 6.59
C GLY A 88 5.39 5.10 7.82
N ALA A 89 4.31 4.32 7.63
CA ALA A 89 3.60 3.66 8.73
C ALA A 89 4.51 2.69 9.52
N SER A 90 5.40 1.98 8.83
CA SER A 90 6.38 1.08 9.47
C SER A 90 7.42 1.85 10.29
N VAL A 91 7.92 2.94 9.75
CA VAL A 91 8.88 3.82 10.43
C VAL A 91 8.24 4.48 11.64
N GLN A 92 7.00 4.97 11.51
CA GLN A 92 6.26 5.55 12.64
C GLN A 92 6.10 4.55 13.77
N GLY A 93 5.63 3.33 13.48
CA GLY A 93 5.48 2.28 14.48
C GLY A 93 6.81 1.93 15.17
N HIS A 94 7.92 1.92 14.42
CA HIS A 94 9.25 1.71 14.99
C HIS A 94 9.65 2.86 15.92
N CYS A 95 9.42 4.09 15.53
CA CYS A 95 9.70 5.26 16.37
C CYS A 95 8.90 5.25 17.67
N ASP A 96 7.61 4.89 17.58
CA ASP A 96 6.73 4.80 18.75
C ASP A 96 7.21 3.69 19.71
N TYR A 97 7.58 2.53 19.17
CA TYR A 97 8.16 1.44 19.96
C TYR A 97 9.46 1.87 20.67
N LEU A 98 10.37 2.54 19.97
CA LEU A 98 11.63 2.99 20.57
C LEU A 98 11.40 4.00 21.70
N LYS A 99 10.51 4.96 21.51
CA LYS A 99 10.13 5.93 22.55
C LYS A 99 9.53 5.24 23.77
N GLN A 100 8.68 4.25 23.56
CA GLN A 100 8.06 3.48 24.64
C GLN A 100 9.09 2.60 25.37
N ARG A 101 10.01 1.99 24.62
CA ARG A 101 11.01 1.05 25.17
C ARG A 101 12.13 1.75 25.92
N PHE A 102 12.48 2.98 25.54
CA PHE A 102 13.59 3.76 26.07
C PHE A 102 13.16 5.17 26.53
N PRO A 103 12.25 5.28 27.52
CA PRO A 103 11.63 6.56 27.88
C PRO A 103 12.62 7.58 28.48
N GLY A 104 13.76 7.13 29.01
CA GLY A 104 14.77 8.01 29.60
C GLY A 104 15.92 8.40 28.67
N VAL A 105 15.90 7.96 27.41
CA VAL A 105 16.98 8.21 26.46
C VAL A 105 16.60 9.34 25.51
N SER A 106 17.42 10.41 25.51
CA SER A 106 17.22 11.56 24.59
C SER A 106 18.60 12.16 24.24
N PRO A 107 18.92 12.35 22.94
CA PRO A 107 18.14 11.90 21.79
C PRO A 107 18.23 10.39 21.55
N LEU A 108 17.16 9.80 21.03
CA LEU A 108 17.22 8.46 20.45
C LEU A 108 17.89 8.54 19.07
N GLN A 109 18.83 7.63 18.83
CA GLN A 109 19.57 7.58 17.57
C GLN A 109 19.29 6.25 16.86
N VAL A 110 19.16 6.32 15.55
CA VAL A 110 19.01 5.15 14.66
C VAL A 110 19.97 5.29 13.48
N VAL A 111 20.40 4.15 12.95
CA VAL A 111 21.21 4.11 11.73
C VAL A 111 20.30 3.63 10.59
N LEU A 112 20.27 4.39 9.49
CA LEU A 112 19.59 4.02 8.26
C LEU A 112 20.62 3.54 7.25
N ALA A 113 20.37 2.38 6.66
CA ALA A 113 21.15 1.85 5.56
C ALA A 113 20.25 1.59 4.36
N PHE A 114 20.71 1.91 3.17
CA PHE A 114 20.01 1.67 1.91
C PHE A 114 21.04 1.33 0.82
N ASP A 115 20.58 0.65 -0.23
CA ASP A 115 21.42 0.35 -1.38
C ASP A 115 21.17 1.30 -2.55
N VAL A 116 21.94 1.14 -3.62
CA VAL A 116 21.89 2.02 -4.80
C VAL A 116 20.75 1.71 -5.76
N ARG A 117 19.90 0.72 -5.45
CA ARG A 117 18.77 0.40 -6.32
C ARG A 117 17.80 1.55 -6.39
N GLN A 118 17.38 1.89 -7.59
CA GLN A 118 16.37 2.89 -7.86
C GLN A 118 15.19 2.23 -8.54
N PHE A 119 14.00 2.70 -8.19
CA PHE A 119 12.78 2.31 -8.88
C PHE A 119 12.40 3.40 -9.88
N GLU A 120 12.24 3.02 -11.13
CA GLU A 120 11.68 3.87 -12.16
C GLU A 120 10.48 3.18 -12.78
N ASP A 121 9.30 3.77 -12.64
CA ASP A 121 8.14 3.30 -13.36
C ASP A 121 8.11 3.88 -14.76
N LYS A 122 8.46 3.04 -15.75
CA LYS A 122 8.46 3.42 -17.17
C LYS A 122 7.10 3.89 -17.69
N ARG A 123 6.03 3.52 -17.00
CA ARG A 123 4.67 3.99 -17.32
C ARG A 123 4.37 5.37 -16.76
N LYS A 124 5.24 5.91 -15.91
CA LYS A 124 5.08 7.18 -15.19
C LYS A 124 3.78 7.28 -14.39
N VAL A 125 3.32 6.15 -13.86
CA VAL A 125 2.12 6.03 -13.05
C VAL A 125 2.45 6.06 -11.56
N TYR A 126 3.60 5.48 -11.19
CA TYR A 126 4.13 5.50 -9.84
C TYR A 126 5.29 6.50 -9.75
N ASN A 127 5.37 7.18 -8.63
CA ASN A 127 6.48 8.06 -8.29
C ASN A 127 7.31 7.47 -7.14
#